data_761f2e52d04c8339d25bf316fd56c938
#
_entry.id   761f2e52d04c8339d25bf316fd56c938
#
_cell.length_a   1.000
_cell.length_b   1.000
_cell.length_c   1.000
_cell.angle_alpha   90.00
_cell.angle_beta   90.00
_cell.angle_gamma   90.00
#
_symmetry.space_group_name_H-M   'P 1'
#
loop_
_entity.id
_entity.type
_entity.pdbx_description
1 polymer ?
#
loop_
_entity_poly.entity_id
_entity_poly.type
_entity_poly.pdbx_seq_one_letter_code
_entity_poly.pdbx_strand_id
1 'polypeptide(L)'
;MSAAFRLSALAMSVTLAACAVGPDFKRPDTATAARFARDAHPAESAGTTPETPDMPPDATADAAFWRGFGDPVLTQLIDTALAANQDLQVAVSRYDASNALLSQATFDRYPTITASGQIGHQLTSKDQAFGAPRSQRDTPTSSVGINAAWELDLFGRVRRSIESQRAETAASAADVRAVRVAIAGEVASTYVDLRGSQERLRIARENADN
;
A
#
# COMPACT_ATOMS: atom_id res chain seq x y z
N MET A 1 37.33 28.51 -23.31
CA MET A 1 35.88 28.26 -23.17
C MET A 1 35.26 29.49 -22.57
N SER A 2 34.48 30.23 -23.37
CA SER A 2 33.95 31.55 -23.00
C SER A 2 32.92 31.46 -21.86
N ALA A 3 32.83 32.50 -21.03
CA ALA A 3 31.86 32.62 -19.94
C ALA A 3 30.41 32.42 -20.45
N ALA A 4 30.12 32.83 -21.69
CA ALA A 4 28.84 32.64 -22.35
C ALA A 4 28.47 31.14 -22.52
N PHE A 5 29.41 30.26 -22.85
CA PHE A 5 29.18 28.84 -22.98
C PHE A 5 28.83 28.17 -21.63
N ARG A 6 29.51 28.63 -20.55
CA ARG A 6 29.23 28.16 -19.18
C ARG A 6 27.87 28.63 -18.67
N LEU A 7 27.46 29.84 -19.00
CA LEU A 7 26.13 30.37 -18.66
C LEU A 7 25.02 29.67 -19.43
N SER A 8 25.22 29.38 -20.72
CA SER A 8 24.25 28.63 -21.52
C SER A 8 24.11 27.18 -21.05
N ALA A 9 25.22 26.53 -20.68
CA ALA A 9 25.19 25.18 -20.13
C ALA A 9 24.48 25.12 -18.75
N LEU A 10 24.71 26.14 -17.90
CA LEU A 10 24.04 26.24 -16.62
C LEU A 10 22.53 26.52 -16.75
N ALA A 11 22.15 27.42 -17.68
CA ALA A 11 20.75 27.72 -17.96
C ALA A 11 20.03 26.47 -18.51
N MET A 12 20.68 25.70 -19.38
CA MET A 12 20.13 24.48 -19.94
C MET A 12 19.99 23.36 -18.90
N SER A 13 20.90 23.28 -17.91
CA SER A 13 20.79 22.34 -16.80
C SER A 13 19.64 22.68 -15.83
N VAL A 14 19.39 23.96 -15.60
CA VAL A 14 18.31 24.44 -14.71
C VAL A 14 16.93 24.21 -15.37
N THR A 15 16.82 24.36 -16.70
CA THR A 15 15.56 24.09 -17.41
C THR A 15 15.23 22.59 -17.48
N LEU A 16 16.23 21.71 -17.54
CA LEU A 16 16.01 20.26 -17.47
C LEU A 16 15.60 19.77 -16.08
N ALA A 17 16.01 20.44 -15.00
CA ALA A 17 15.61 20.09 -13.64
C ALA A 17 14.15 20.45 -13.30
N ALA A 18 13.53 21.37 -14.08
CA ALA A 18 12.17 21.86 -13.83
C ALA A 18 11.05 21.00 -14.46
N CYS A 19 11.37 19.90 -15.11
CA CYS A 19 10.40 19.12 -15.93
C CYS A 19 9.68 17.99 -15.20
N ALA A 20 9.65 17.94 -13.89
CA ALA A 20 8.73 17.03 -13.19
C ALA A 20 7.32 17.66 -13.16
N VAL A 21 6.38 17.09 -13.92
CA VAL A 21 5.00 17.58 -13.97
C VAL A 21 4.26 17.18 -12.70
N GLY A 22 3.66 18.17 -12.01
CA GLY A 22 2.79 18.01 -10.86
C GLY A 22 3.42 18.42 -9.53
N PRO A 23 2.58 18.76 -8.54
CA PRO A 23 3.04 19.12 -7.19
C PRO A 23 3.55 17.90 -6.43
N ASP A 24 4.52 18.09 -5.54
CA ASP A 24 4.95 17.07 -4.60
C ASP A 24 3.90 16.93 -3.50
N PHE A 25 3.65 15.68 -3.08
CA PHE A 25 2.76 15.42 -1.96
C PHE A 25 3.35 16.03 -0.68
N LYS A 26 2.54 16.85 0.00
CA LYS A 26 2.80 17.33 1.36
C LYS A 26 1.66 16.83 2.24
N ARG A 27 2.02 16.13 3.32
CA ARG A 27 1.04 15.69 4.31
C ARG A 27 0.31 16.93 4.86
N PRO A 28 -1.05 16.95 4.84
CA PRO A 28 -1.80 18.04 5.45
C PRO A 28 -1.46 18.16 6.94
N ASP A 29 -1.27 19.36 7.41
CA ASP A 29 -1.13 19.64 8.85
C ASP A 29 -2.53 19.55 9.47
N THR A 30 -2.80 18.44 10.15
CA THR A 30 -4.02 18.24 10.92
C THR A 30 -3.77 18.73 12.34
N ALA A 31 -4.18 19.98 12.62
CA ALA A 31 -4.15 20.50 13.98
C ALA A 31 -5.04 19.61 14.88
N THR A 32 -4.43 18.78 15.71
CA THR A 32 -5.14 18.08 16.78
C THR A 32 -5.22 18.99 17.99
N ALA A 33 -6.38 18.98 18.69
CA ALA A 33 -6.51 19.72 19.93
C ALA A 33 -5.41 19.29 20.91
N ALA A 34 -4.68 20.24 21.48
CA ALA A 34 -3.56 19.98 22.39
C ALA A 34 -4.00 19.25 23.69
N ARG A 35 -5.30 19.22 24.00
CA ARG A 35 -5.88 18.56 25.17
C ARG A 35 -7.27 18.02 24.84
N PHE A 36 -7.61 16.87 25.42
CA PHE A 36 -8.98 16.40 25.45
C PHE A 36 -9.82 17.28 26.39
N ALA A 37 -11.09 17.53 26.05
CA ALA A 37 -11.99 18.40 26.82
C ALA A 37 -12.20 17.98 28.30
N ARG A 38 -11.85 16.72 28.66
CA ARG A 38 -11.98 16.16 30.01
C ARG A 38 -10.66 16.06 30.79
N ASP A 39 -9.53 16.50 30.25
CA ASP A 39 -8.26 16.54 30.96
C ASP A 39 -8.27 17.67 32.00
N ALA A 40 -8.92 17.39 33.15
CA ALA A 40 -8.97 18.30 34.29
C ALA A 40 -7.70 18.27 35.14
N HIS A 41 -6.70 17.45 34.81
CA HIS A 41 -5.43 17.38 35.51
C HIS A 41 -4.40 18.26 34.80
N PRO A 42 -3.77 19.24 35.50
CA PRO A 42 -2.65 19.95 34.94
C PRO A 42 -1.49 18.96 34.75
N ALA A 43 -1.30 18.47 33.54
CA ALA A 43 -0.12 17.71 33.20
C ALA A 43 1.09 18.64 33.27
N GLU A 44 1.86 18.50 34.35
CA GLU A 44 3.22 18.98 34.48
C GLU A 44 4.12 18.17 33.52
N SER A 45 4.03 18.48 32.25
CA SER A 45 4.96 18.02 31.21
C SER A 45 4.77 18.91 29.96
N ALA A 46 5.03 20.19 30.14
CA ALA A 46 5.33 21.06 29.01
C ALA A 46 6.78 20.80 28.58
N GLY A 47 6.96 20.26 27.41
CA GLY A 47 8.27 20.28 26.79
C GLY A 47 8.72 18.97 26.19
N THR A 48 8.06 18.56 25.16
CA THR A 48 8.71 18.01 23.96
C THR A 48 7.57 17.76 22.97
N THR A 49 7.48 18.56 21.95
CA THR A 49 6.75 18.18 20.75
C THR A 49 7.39 16.86 20.31
N PRO A 50 6.69 15.74 20.31
CA PRO A 50 7.24 14.57 19.69
C PRO A 50 7.31 14.90 18.20
N GLU A 51 8.52 15.19 17.74
CA GLU A 51 8.88 15.01 16.37
C GLU A 51 8.53 13.54 16.09
N THR A 52 7.38 13.32 15.48
CA THR A 52 6.91 11.98 15.15
C THR A 52 7.92 11.44 14.13
N PRO A 53 8.80 10.52 14.51
CA PRO A 53 9.61 9.85 13.51
C PRO A 53 8.64 9.23 12.51
N ASP A 54 9.03 9.18 11.25
CA ASP A 54 8.34 8.46 10.16
C ASP A 54 8.36 6.93 10.40
N MET A 55 8.21 6.56 11.66
CA MET A 55 8.17 5.18 12.12
C MET A 55 6.72 4.70 11.95
N PRO A 56 6.48 3.61 11.24
CA PRO A 56 5.16 3.01 11.18
C PRO A 56 4.69 2.82 12.64
N PRO A 57 3.46 3.27 12.99
CA PRO A 57 2.94 3.09 14.33
C PRO A 57 3.06 1.61 14.68
N ASP A 58 3.83 1.35 15.72
CA ASP A 58 4.25 0.03 16.13
C ASP A 58 3.00 -0.79 16.48
N ALA A 59 2.83 -1.95 15.86
CA ALA A 59 1.78 -2.91 16.22
C ALA A 59 1.85 -3.32 17.71
N THR A 60 2.99 -3.07 18.35
CA THR A 60 3.20 -3.29 19.79
C THR A 60 2.49 -2.23 20.64
N ALA A 61 2.32 -0.98 20.16
CA ALA A 61 1.62 0.07 20.90
C ALA A 61 0.12 -0.25 21.04
N ASP A 62 -0.52 -0.76 19.98
CA ASP A 62 -1.92 -1.17 20.00
C ASP A 62 -2.15 -2.36 20.95
N ALA A 63 -1.23 -3.33 20.95
CA ALA A 63 -1.28 -4.47 21.85
C ALA A 63 -1.02 -4.05 23.31
N ALA A 64 -0.16 -3.06 23.55
CA ALA A 64 0.13 -2.53 24.89
C ALA A 64 -1.08 -1.81 25.50
N PHE A 65 -1.88 -1.12 24.70
CA PHE A 65 -3.09 -0.42 25.16
C PHE A 65 -4.05 -1.37 25.87
N TRP A 66 -4.40 -2.50 25.26
CA TRP A 66 -5.36 -3.46 25.85
C TRP A 66 -4.82 -4.19 27.07
N ARG A 67 -3.52 -4.44 27.11
CA ARG A 67 -2.85 -5.02 28.30
C ARG A 67 -2.89 -4.09 29.50
N GLY A 68 -2.96 -2.78 29.27
CA GLY A 68 -3.09 -1.77 30.31
C GLY A 68 -4.36 -1.90 31.16
N PHE A 69 -5.40 -2.61 30.67
CA PHE A 69 -6.60 -2.91 31.46
C PHE A 69 -6.37 -3.97 32.53
N GLY A 70 -5.25 -4.70 32.52
CA GLY A 70 -4.91 -5.71 33.51
C GLY A 70 -5.81 -6.96 33.52
N ASP A 71 -6.62 -7.14 32.45
CA ASP A 71 -7.52 -8.28 32.29
C ASP A 71 -6.93 -9.29 31.29
N PRO A 72 -6.44 -10.45 31.73
CA PRO A 72 -5.85 -11.45 30.86
C PRO A 72 -6.88 -12.12 29.95
N VAL A 73 -8.16 -12.20 30.38
CA VAL A 73 -9.22 -12.79 29.54
C VAL A 73 -9.53 -11.88 28.36
N LEU A 74 -9.66 -10.57 28.61
CA LEU A 74 -9.83 -9.58 27.54
C LEU A 74 -8.68 -9.64 26.52
N THR A 75 -7.45 -9.67 27.02
CA THR A 75 -6.25 -9.74 26.15
C THR A 75 -6.27 -11.00 25.28
N GLN A 76 -6.56 -12.16 25.87
CA GLN A 76 -6.64 -13.43 25.14
C GLN A 76 -7.75 -13.42 24.07
N LEU A 77 -8.91 -12.84 24.37
CA LEU A 77 -10.02 -12.73 23.42
C LEU A 77 -9.64 -11.86 22.22
N ILE A 78 -8.99 -10.73 22.46
CA ILE A 78 -8.52 -9.84 21.39
C ILE A 78 -7.47 -10.55 20.53
N ASP A 79 -6.46 -11.17 21.14
CA ASP A 79 -5.42 -11.89 20.39
C ASP A 79 -6.02 -13.01 19.54
N THR A 80 -6.99 -13.77 20.07
CA THR A 80 -7.69 -14.83 19.33
C THR A 80 -8.51 -14.27 18.18
N ALA A 81 -9.23 -13.17 18.41
CA ALA A 81 -10.04 -12.51 17.39
C ALA A 81 -9.17 -12.00 16.25
N LEU A 82 -8.07 -11.32 16.56
CA LEU A 82 -7.13 -10.81 15.54
C LEU A 82 -6.47 -11.93 14.72
N ALA A 83 -6.22 -13.08 15.35
CA ALA A 83 -5.63 -14.23 14.64
C ALA A 83 -6.60 -14.92 13.69
N ALA A 84 -7.90 -14.95 14.02
CA ALA A 84 -8.92 -15.72 13.29
C ALA A 84 -9.85 -14.88 12.41
N ASN A 85 -9.81 -13.55 12.51
CA ASN A 85 -10.75 -12.69 11.80
C ASN A 85 -10.50 -12.66 10.29
N GLN A 86 -11.55 -12.95 9.51
CA GLN A 86 -11.47 -13.02 8.06
C GLN A 86 -11.37 -11.63 7.40
N ASP A 87 -11.97 -10.60 7.97
CA ASP A 87 -11.89 -9.23 7.43
C ASP A 87 -10.46 -8.69 7.55
N LEU A 88 -9.74 -9.05 8.62
CA LEU A 88 -8.34 -8.72 8.74
C LEU A 88 -7.49 -9.45 7.68
N GLN A 89 -7.78 -10.72 7.38
CA GLN A 89 -7.10 -11.46 6.32
C GLN A 89 -7.36 -10.84 4.94
N VAL A 90 -8.59 -10.38 4.68
CA VAL A 90 -8.93 -9.62 3.46
C VAL A 90 -8.14 -8.31 3.39
N ALA A 91 -8.05 -7.56 4.49
CA ALA A 91 -7.29 -6.31 4.52
C ALA A 91 -5.79 -6.54 4.24
N VAL A 92 -5.20 -7.59 4.84
CA VAL A 92 -3.80 -7.99 4.58
C VAL A 92 -3.60 -8.39 3.12
N SER A 93 -4.52 -9.19 2.54
CA SER A 93 -4.44 -9.60 1.14
C SER A 93 -4.53 -8.40 0.17
N ARG A 94 -5.32 -7.37 0.50
CA ARG A 94 -5.38 -6.12 -0.27
C ARG A 94 -4.06 -5.34 -0.19
N TYR A 95 -3.46 -5.29 0.99
CA TYR A 95 -2.14 -4.69 1.16
C TYR A 95 -1.08 -5.43 0.31
N ASP A 96 -1.05 -6.75 0.34
CA ASP A 96 -0.12 -7.56 -0.45
C ASP A 96 -0.32 -7.33 -1.95
N ALA A 97 -1.57 -7.23 -2.42
CA ALA A 97 -1.89 -6.90 -3.80
C ALA A 97 -1.39 -5.50 -4.19
N SER A 98 -1.60 -4.50 -3.33
CA SER A 98 -1.10 -3.14 -3.56
C SER A 98 0.43 -3.09 -3.60
N ASN A 99 1.11 -3.86 -2.74
CA ASN A 99 2.56 -3.96 -2.73
C ASN A 99 3.12 -4.65 -3.98
N ALA A 100 2.40 -5.64 -4.52
CA ALA A 100 2.74 -6.25 -5.80
C ALA A 100 2.62 -5.26 -6.98
N LEU A 101 1.58 -4.41 -6.97
CA LEU A 101 1.41 -3.34 -7.97
C LEU A 101 2.51 -2.27 -7.85
N LEU A 102 2.95 -1.93 -6.64
CA LEU A 102 4.10 -1.05 -6.43
C LEU A 102 5.38 -1.65 -7.02
N SER A 103 5.58 -2.94 -6.82
CA SER A 103 6.70 -3.67 -7.42
C SER A 103 6.64 -3.61 -8.94
N GLN A 104 5.47 -3.86 -9.54
CA GLN A 104 5.24 -3.76 -10.97
C GLN A 104 5.56 -2.34 -11.48
N ALA A 105 5.01 -1.29 -10.87
CA ALA A 105 5.28 0.10 -11.25
C ALA A 105 6.78 0.45 -11.16
N THR A 106 7.49 -0.16 -10.23
CA THR A 106 8.94 0.04 -10.07
C THR A 106 9.73 -0.60 -11.20
N PHE A 107 9.24 -1.72 -11.78
CA PHE A 107 9.86 -2.35 -12.93
C PHE A 107 9.80 -1.49 -14.21
N ASP A 108 8.83 -0.58 -14.33
CA ASP A 108 8.72 0.34 -15.47
C ASP A 108 9.94 1.29 -15.61
N ARG A 109 10.81 1.34 -14.61
CA ARG A 109 12.12 2.05 -14.71
C ARG A 109 13.13 1.35 -15.59
N TYR A 110 12.94 0.06 -15.86
CA TYR A 110 13.89 -0.78 -16.56
C TYR A 110 13.38 -1.17 -17.93
N PRO A 111 14.28 -1.49 -18.88
CA PRO A 111 13.88 -2.02 -20.15
C PRO A 111 13.11 -3.34 -20.00
N THR A 112 12.00 -3.47 -20.71
CA THR A 112 11.31 -4.75 -20.86
C THR A 112 11.89 -5.51 -22.04
N ILE A 113 12.42 -6.69 -21.79
CA ILE A 113 13.00 -7.57 -22.81
C ILE A 113 12.04 -8.74 -23.01
N THR A 114 11.56 -8.90 -24.24
CA THR A 114 10.65 -9.99 -24.61
C THR A 114 11.32 -10.86 -25.67
N ALA A 115 11.38 -12.16 -25.44
CA ALA A 115 11.77 -13.15 -26.43
C ALA A 115 10.52 -13.79 -27.02
N SER A 116 10.47 -13.93 -28.34
CA SER A 116 9.38 -14.60 -29.05
C SER A 116 9.93 -15.66 -29.99
N GLY A 117 9.23 -16.78 -30.09
CA GLY A 117 9.51 -17.84 -31.04
C GLY A 117 8.21 -18.33 -31.65
N GLN A 118 8.19 -18.46 -32.96
CA GLN A 118 7.04 -18.97 -33.68
C GLN A 118 7.48 -20.00 -34.69
N ILE A 119 6.78 -21.12 -34.73
CA ILE A 119 6.91 -22.17 -35.74
C ILE A 119 5.54 -22.43 -36.32
N GLY A 120 5.45 -22.51 -37.65
CA GLY A 120 4.18 -22.73 -38.32
C GLY A 120 4.35 -23.14 -39.75
N HIS A 121 3.23 -23.33 -40.44
CA HIS A 121 3.14 -23.53 -41.88
C HIS A 121 2.28 -22.40 -42.46
N GLN A 122 2.76 -21.82 -43.55
CA GLN A 122 2.04 -20.79 -44.27
C GLN A 122 1.61 -21.36 -45.63
N LEU A 123 0.29 -21.47 -45.85
CA LEU A 123 -0.24 -21.83 -47.16
C LEU A 123 -0.62 -20.56 -47.93
N THR A 124 0.17 -20.21 -48.93
CA THR A 124 -0.11 -19.06 -49.80
C THR A 124 -1.32 -19.36 -50.70
N SER A 125 -2.22 -18.38 -50.92
CA SER A 125 -3.39 -18.55 -51.75
C SER A 125 -3.01 -18.82 -53.22
N LYS A 126 -3.91 -19.44 -54.01
CA LYS A 126 -3.68 -19.66 -55.43
C LYS A 126 -3.59 -18.35 -56.22
N ASP A 127 -4.29 -17.32 -55.75
CA ASP A 127 -4.32 -16.01 -56.42
C ASP A 127 -3.02 -15.22 -56.19
N GLN A 128 -2.35 -15.46 -55.08
CA GLN A 128 -1.01 -14.87 -54.76
C GLN A 128 0.15 -15.63 -55.43
N ALA A 129 -0.03 -16.91 -55.67
CA ALA A 129 1.01 -17.78 -56.27
C ALA A 129 0.41 -18.49 -57.49
N PHE A 130 0.08 -17.70 -58.53
CA PHE A 130 -0.56 -18.19 -59.73
C PHE A 130 0.27 -19.27 -60.44
N GLY A 131 -0.36 -20.42 -60.70
CA GLY A 131 0.30 -21.56 -61.33
C GLY A 131 1.20 -22.43 -60.46
N ALA A 132 1.43 -22.06 -59.21
CA ALA A 132 2.27 -22.83 -58.30
C ALA A 132 1.48 -24.02 -57.68
N PRO A 133 2.05 -25.24 -57.66
CA PRO A 133 1.46 -26.38 -56.99
C PRO A 133 1.41 -26.19 -55.49
N ARG A 134 0.55 -26.96 -54.79
CA ARG A 134 0.37 -26.85 -53.33
C ARG A 134 1.67 -27.04 -52.54
N SER A 135 2.55 -27.94 -52.98
CA SER A 135 3.85 -28.18 -52.36
C SER A 135 4.79 -26.98 -52.34
N GLN A 136 4.63 -26.06 -53.30
CA GLN A 136 5.42 -24.82 -53.34
C GLN A 136 4.73 -23.66 -52.59
N ARG A 137 3.45 -23.81 -52.31
CA ARG A 137 2.65 -22.83 -51.57
C ARG A 137 2.57 -23.10 -50.06
N ASP A 138 2.81 -24.37 -49.66
CA ASP A 138 2.89 -24.80 -48.28
C ASP A 138 4.35 -24.73 -47.83
N THR A 139 4.66 -23.69 -47.06
CA THR A 139 6.03 -23.38 -46.65
C THR A 139 6.14 -23.41 -45.13
N PRO A 140 7.09 -24.19 -44.58
CA PRO A 140 7.36 -24.09 -43.17
C PRO A 140 7.94 -22.69 -42.84
N THR A 141 7.41 -22.08 -41.78
CA THR A 141 7.89 -20.79 -41.29
C THR A 141 8.42 -20.94 -39.86
N SER A 142 9.57 -20.34 -39.64
CA SER A 142 10.10 -20.21 -38.27
C SER A 142 10.61 -18.79 -38.08
N SER A 143 10.30 -18.22 -36.93
CA SER A 143 10.84 -16.92 -36.55
C SER A 143 11.24 -16.94 -35.08
N VAL A 144 12.37 -16.32 -34.78
CA VAL A 144 12.82 -16.04 -33.43
C VAL A 144 13.15 -14.56 -33.34
N GLY A 145 12.69 -13.91 -32.32
CA GLY A 145 12.92 -12.49 -32.14
C GLY A 145 13.16 -12.13 -30.67
N ILE A 146 13.95 -11.10 -30.46
CA ILE A 146 14.12 -10.43 -29.19
C ILE A 146 13.74 -8.97 -29.39
N ASN A 147 12.84 -8.47 -28.56
CA ASN A 147 12.42 -7.09 -28.54
C ASN A 147 12.77 -6.48 -27.18
N ALA A 148 13.36 -5.26 -27.22
CA ALA A 148 13.60 -4.47 -26.01
C ALA A 148 12.85 -3.15 -26.16
N ALA A 149 12.01 -2.85 -25.18
CA ALA A 149 11.27 -1.59 -25.08
C ALA A 149 11.62 -0.88 -23.77
N TRP A 150 11.96 0.39 -23.84
CA TRP A 150 12.28 1.19 -22.68
C TRP A 150 11.76 2.61 -22.84
N GLU A 151 11.09 3.10 -21.79
CA GLU A 151 10.67 4.48 -21.69
C GLU A 151 11.66 5.28 -20.86
N LEU A 152 12.33 6.23 -21.50
CA LEU A 152 13.19 7.19 -20.80
C LEU A 152 12.33 8.23 -20.08
N ASP A 153 12.37 8.23 -18.76
CA ASP A 153 11.51 9.09 -17.93
C ASP A 153 12.07 10.53 -17.84
N LEU A 154 12.07 11.26 -18.96
CA LEU A 154 12.53 12.64 -19.05
C LEU A 154 11.62 13.61 -18.28
N PHE A 155 10.31 13.37 -18.33
CA PHE A 155 9.28 14.25 -17.75
C PHE A 155 8.71 13.74 -16.42
N GLY A 156 9.21 12.65 -15.87
CA GLY A 156 8.81 12.14 -14.55
C GLY A 156 7.55 11.31 -14.52
N ARG A 157 6.99 10.87 -15.65
CA ARG A 157 5.78 10.05 -15.68
C ARG A 157 5.93 8.75 -14.86
N VAL A 158 7.01 8.01 -15.08
CA VAL A 158 7.28 6.76 -14.36
C VAL A 158 7.53 7.03 -12.87
N ARG A 159 8.30 8.07 -12.56
CA ARG A 159 8.54 8.48 -11.16
C ARG A 159 7.25 8.83 -10.44
N ARG A 160 6.35 9.61 -11.07
CA ARG A 160 5.06 9.99 -10.48
C ARG A 160 4.11 8.80 -10.36
N SER A 161 4.14 7.86 -11.30
CA SER A 161 3.37 6.61 -11.20
C SER A 161 3.81 5.77 -9.98
N ILE A 162 5.12 5.64 -9.77
CA ILE A 162 5.67 4.94 -8.60
C ILE A 162 5.32 5.65 -7.29
N GLU A 163 5.40 6.98 -7.27
CA GLU A 163 5.02 7.78 -6.09
C GLU A 163 3.55 7.58 -5.74
N SER A 164 2.66 7.64 -6.73
CA SER A 164 1.23 7.35 -6.57
C SER A 164 0.98 5.96 -6.02
N GLN A 165 1.62 4.93 -6.60
CA GLN A 165 1.45 3.56 -6.15
C GLN A 165 2.02 3.32 -4.76
N ARG A 166 3.11 4.03 -4.39
CA ARG A 166 3.65 3.99 -3.03
C ARG A 166 2.69 4.59 -2.02
N ALA A 167 2.05 5.72 -2.35
CA ALA A 167 1.04 6.33 -1.50
C ALA A 167 -0.18 5.40 -1.31
N GLU A 168 -0.63 4.72 -2.37
CA GLU A 168 -1.71 3.72 -2.31
C GLU A 168 -1.34 2.53 -1.42
N THR A 169 -0.11 2.03 -1.52
CA THR A 169 0.38 0.95 -0.65
C THR A 169 0.44 1.40 0.82
N ALA A 170 0.86 2.64 1.07
CA ALA A 170 0.86 3.21 2.42
C ALA A 170 -0.56 3.39 2.97
N ALA A 171 -1.54 3.78 2.14
CA ALA A 171 -2.94 3.84 2.51
C ALA A 171 -3.48 2.46 2.88
N SER A 172 -3.24 1.44 2.04
CA SER A 172 -3.64 0.05 2.32
C SER A 172 -3.02 -0.48 3.63
N ALA A 173 -1.78 -0.11 3.94
CA ALA A 173 -1.15 -0.46 5.22
C ALA A 173 -1.84 0.24 6.41
N ALA A 174 -2.33 1.48 6.23
CA ALA A 174 -3.11 2.17 7.25
C ALA A 174 -4.49 1.50 7.45
N ASP A 175 -5.13 1.03 6.37
CA ASP A 175 -6.40 0.29 6.44
C ASP A 175 -6.27 -1.00 7.26
N VAL A 176 -5.19 -1.77 7.09
CA VAL A 176 -4.92 -2.96 7.92
C VAL A 176 -4.89 -2.59 9.41
N ARG A 177 -4.25 -1.47 9.77
CA ARG A 177 -4.22 -1.00 11.16
C ARG A 177 -5.61 -0.59 11.65
N ALA A 178 -6.36 0.14 10.83
CA ALA A 178 -7.71 0.57 11.17
C ALA A 178 -8.63 -0.64 11.44
N VAL A 179 -8.57 -1.68 10.61
CA VAL A 179 -9.33 -2.92 10.80
C VAL A 179 -8.93 -3.62 12.10
N ARG A 180 -7.63 -3.68 12.44
CA ARG A 180 -7.17 -4.25 13.72
C ARG A 180 -7.77 -3.51 14.92
N VAL A 181 -7.72 -2.18 14.91
CA VAL A 181 -8.28 -1.36 16.00
C VAL A 181 -9.78 -1.55 16.11
N ALA A 182 -10.49 -1.60 14.98
CA ALA A 182 -11.94 -1.82 14.95
C ALA A 182 -12.32 -3.17 15.57
N ILE A 183 -11.65 -4.27 15.18
CA ILE A 183 -11.88 -5.61 15.73
C ILE A 183 -11.61 -5.64 17.24
N ALA A 184 -10.47 -5.10 17.67
CA ALA A 184 -10.12 -5.07 19.08
C ALA A 184 -11.12 -4.25 19.91
N GLY A 185 -11.58 -3.10 19.38
CA GLY A 185 -12.59 -2.25 20.00
C GLY A 185 -13.94 -2.95 20.12
N GLU A 186 -14.38 -3.67 19.10
CA GLU A 186 -15.63 -4.43 19.10
C GLU A 186 -15.60 -5.57 20.13
N VAL A 187 -14.51 -6.34 20.17
CA VAL A 187 -14.32 -7.40 21.16
C VAL A 187 -14.33 -6.82 22.58
N ALA A 188 -13.60 -5.72 22.79
CA ALA A 188 -13.55 -5.09 24.11
C ALA A 188 -14.91 -4.55 24.57
N SER A 189 -15.64 -3.88 23.69
CA SER A 189 -16.99 -3.37 23.97
C SER A 189 -17.93 -4.50 24.35
N THR A 190 -17.98 -5.56 23.55
CA THR A 190 -18.83 -6.73 23.78
C THR A 190 -18.47 -7.45 25.09
N TYR A 191 -17.16 -7.55 25.38
CA TYR A 191 -16.69 -8.14 26.64
C TYR A 191 -17.13 -7.34 27.86
N VAL A 192 -17.00 -6.02 27.83
CA VAL A 192 -17.44 -5.13 28.94
C VAL A 192 -18.95 -5.22 29.13
N ASP A 193 -19.74 -5.27 28.05
CA ASP A 193 -21.19 -5.43 28.12
C ASP A 193 -21.59 -6.78 28.73
N LEU A 194 -20.87 -7.85 28.37
CA LEU A 194 -21.06 -9.17 28.97
C LEU A 194 -20.76 -9.14 30.47
N ARG A 195 -19.62 -8.57 30.88
CA ARG A 195 -19.23 -8.45 32.31
C ARG A 195 -20.24 -7.64 33.08
N GLY A 196 -20.70 -6.52 32.53
CA GLY A 196 -21.75 -5.69 33.13
C GLY A 196 -23.09 -6.44 33.28
N SER A 197 -23.44 -7.30 32.34
CA SER A 197 -24.65 -8.12 32.41
C SER A 197 -24.54 -9.23 33.46
N GLN A 198 -23.37 -9.86 33.54
CA GLN A 198 -23.08 -10.87 34.57
C GLN A 198 -23.17 -10.26 35.98
N GLU A 199 -22.64 -9.07 36.19
CA GLU A 199 -22.70 -8.37 37.46
C GLU A 199 -24.12 -7.99 37.87
N ARG A 200 -24.91 -7.47 36.91
CA ARG A 200 -26.34 -7.19 37.13
C ARG A 200 -27.11 -8.46 37.55
N LEU A 201 -26.84 -9.58 36.89
CA LEU A 201 -27.45 -10.87 37.23
C LEU A 201 -27.05 -11.33 38.63
N ARG A 202 -25.78 -11.17 39.02
CA ARG A 202 -25.31 -11.48 40.37
C ARG A 202 -26.06 -10.70 41.43
N ILE A 203 -26.15 -9.37 41.26
CA ILE A 203 -26.88 -8.47 42.18
C ILE A 203 -28.37 -8.84 42.26
N ALA A 204 -29.02 -9.11 41.10
CA ALA A 204 -30.42 -9.49 41.09
C ALA A 204 -30.70 -10.81 41.84
N ARG A 205 -29.80 -11.78 41.77
CA ARG A 205 -29.92 -13.05 42.52
C ARG A 205 -29.77 -12.80 44.00
N GLU A 206 -28.76 -12.04 44.43
CA GLU A 206 -28.57 -11.69 45.85
C GLU A 206 -29.78 -10.95 46.41
N ASN A 207 -30.41 -10.04 45.63
CA ASN A 207 -31.61 -9.34 46.07
C ASN A 207 -32.86 -10.26 46.16
N ALA A 208 -32.91 -11.34 45.36
CA ALA A 208 -34.02 -12.28 45.38
C ALA A 208 -33.92 -13.30 46.53
N ASP A 209 -32.69 -13.54 47.02
CA ASP A 209 -32.40 -14.47 48.12
C ASP A 209 -32.53 -13.82 49.51
N ASN A 210 -32.69 -12.47 49.58
CA ASN A 210 -32.95 -11.69 50.82
C ASN A 210 -34.45 -11.41 51.00
#